data_8c9491becf4549752f564e9b4e4e255b
#
_entry.id   8c9491becf4549752f564e9b4e4e255b
#
_cell.length_a   1.000
_cell.length_b   1.000
_cell.length_c   1.000
_cell.angle_alpha   90.00
_cell.angle_beta   90.00
_cell.angle_gamma   90.00
#
_symmetry.space_group_name_H-M   'P 1'
#
loop_
_entity.id
_entity.type
_entity.pdbx_description
1 polymer ?
#
loop_
_entity_poly.entity_id
_entity_poly.type
_entity_poly.pdbx_seq_one_letter_code
_entity_poly.pdbx_strand_id
1 'polypeptide(L)'
;MDKCVKRLGMGITSGKAAKAVENQRARKLYEEIFDEDSPAFVDYYFRVKAAENEIFVVENEKQEILATLHLNPYEMMFCGEKVKTNYIVAVATRADCRHQGMMRSLLQASLQEMYRRKETFTWLMPAAEAIYRPFGFRFIYEKNKMTVTADVLRRAETDENWQIHSDQEVSGDIFCEEAKKEDLAELACFAEKQLSKLAEVYTVHDIAYFEQRMQEVECEGGSLILIRKVSLIMFCPILIYRKSIKRDFIKKKMVRRPLW
;
A
#
# COMPACT_ATOMS: atom_id res chain seq x y z
N MET A 1 -16.34 8.54 -30.58
CA MET A 1 -15.09 8.94 -29.88
C MET A 1 -14.44 7.67 -29.36
N ASP A 2 -13.46 7.15 -30.08
CA ASP A 2 -12.74 5.96 -29.67
C ASP A 2 -11.80 6.31 -28.50
N LYS A 3 -12.19 5.85 -27.31
CA LYS A 3 -11.38 6.01 -26.10
C LYS A 3 -10.31 4.91 -26.11
N CYS A 4 -9.06 5.29 -26.37
CA CYS A 4 -7.95 4.36 -26.41
C CYS A 4 -7.40 4.12 -24.99
N VAL A 5 -7.37 2.86 -24.57
CA VAL A 5 -6.63 2.46 -23.36
C VAL A 5 -5.17 2.28 -23.73
N LYS A 6 -4.30 2.99 -23.02
CA LYS A 6 -2.85 2.94 -23.21
C LYS A 6 -2.15 2.53 -21.91
N ARG A 7 -1.00 1.91 -22.06
CA ARG A 7 -0.06 1.65 -21.00
C ARG A 7 1.07 2.68 -21.07
N LEU A 8 1.23 3.47 -20.02
CA LEU A 8 2.33 4.43 -19.94
C LEU A 8 3.68 3.69 -19.76
N GLY A 9 4.73 4.24 -20.38
CA GLY A 9 6.08 3.67 -20.26
C GLY A 9 6.41 2.53 -21.23
N MET A 10 5.59 2.26 -22.25
CA MET A 10 5.91 1.36 -23.35
C MET A 10 6.54 2.07 -24.57
N GLY A 11 7.11 3.23 -24.42
CA GLY A 11 8.03 3.76 -25.42
C GLY A 11 9.30 2.89 -25.48
N ILE A 12 9.80 2.57 -26.68
CA ILE A 12 11.04 1.81 -26.93
C ILE A 12 12.25 2.67 -26.49
N THR A 13 12.33 2.98 -25.22
CA THR A 13 13.50 3.61 -24.63
C THR A 13 13.90 2.83 -23.39
N SER A 14 15.08 2.27 -23.44
CA SER A 14 15.70 1.53 -22.37
C SER A 14 15.89 2.40 -21.13
N GLY A 15 15.28 2.01 -20.02
CA GLY A 15 15.69 2.50 -18.72
C GLY A 15 14.55 2.84 -17.75
N LYS A 16 14.78 2.55 -16.48
CA LYS A 16 13.89 2.89 -15.36
C LYS A 16 13.50 4.38 -15.34
N ALA A 17 14.41 5.27 -15.70
CA ALA A 17 14.20 6.72 -15.70
C ALA A 17 13.12 7.19 -16.71
N ALA A 18 13.12 6.67 -17.93
CA ALA A 18 12.13 7.02 -18.95
C ALA A 18 10.72 6.56 -18.52
N LYS A 19 10.59 5.37 -17.96
CA LYS A 19 9.34 4.84 -17.42
C LYS A 19 8.82 5.70 -16.27
N ALA A 20 9.67 6.13 -15.36
CA ALA A 20 9.30 6.96 -14.23
C ALA A 20 8.79 8.35 -14.69
N VAL A 21 9.41 8.95 -15.69
CA VAL A 21 8.98 10.25 -16.27
C VAL A 21 7.59 10.11 -16.91
N GLU A 22 7.36 9.06 -17.67
CA GLU A 22 6.04 8.79 -18.25
C GLU A 22 4.97 8.61 -17.16
N ASN A 23 5.27 7.90 -16.09
CA ASN A 23 4.34 7.65 -15.00
C ASN A 23 3.90 8.93 -14.26
N GLN A 24 4.73 9.98 -14.26
CA GLN A 24 4.37 11.30 -13.70
C GLN A 24 3.14 11.93 -14.39
N ARG A 25 2.82 11.56 -15.62
CA ARG A 25 1.63 12.06 -16.33
C ARG A 25 0.32 11.72 -15.60
N ALA A 26 0.28 10.61 -14.88
CA ALA A 26 -0.90 10.21 -14.11
C ALA A 26 -1.07 10.99 -12.79
N ARG A 27 -0.03 11.72 -12.35
CA ARG A 27 0.00 12.41 -11.05
C ARG A 27 -1.14 13.39 -10.88
N LYS A 28 -1.42 14.20 -11.89
CA LYS A 28 -2.48 15.23 -11.82
C LYS A 28 -3.85 14.61 -11.49
N LEU A 29 -4.22 13.53 -12.19
CA LEU A 29 -5.49 12.84 -11.90
C LEU A 29 -5.47 12.14 -10.54
N TYR A 30 -4.32 11.63 -10.12
CA TYR A 30 -4.16 11.03 -8.80
C TYR A 30 -4.44 12.06 -7.70
N GLU A 31 -3.81 13.24 -7.75
CA GLU A 31 -3.98 14.32 -6.79
C GLU A 31 -5.43 14.86 -6.76
N GLU A 32 -6.10 14.89 -7.90
CA GLU A 32 -7.50 15.32 -8.00
C GLU A 32 -8.48 14.35 -7.29
N ILE A 33 -8.20 13.04 -7.36
CA ILE A 33 -9.13 12.01 -6.87
C ILE A 33 -8.79 11.53 -5.45
N PHE A 34 -7.52 11.52 -5.08
CA PHE A 34 -7.03 11.08 -3.78
C PHE A 34 -6.59 12.29 -2.94
N ASP A 35 -7.49 13.24 -2.78
CA ASP A 35 -7.27 14.53 -2.11
C ASP A 35 -6.96 14.38 -0.60
N GLU A 36 -7.28 13.22 -0.02
CA GLU A 36 -6.90 12.88 1.35
C GLU A 36 -5.41 12.54 1.52
N ASP A 37 -4.68 12.24 0.44
CA ASP A 37 -3.25 11.97 0.51
C ASP A 37 -2.44 13.25 0.68
N SER A 38 -1.47 13.22 1.62
CA SER A 38 -0.62 14.38 1.84
C SER A 38 0.29 14.64 0.64
N PRO A 39 0.68 15.90 0.36
CA PRO A 39 1.65 16.19 -0.70
C PRO A 39 2.95 15.40 -0.55
N ALA A 40 3.43 15.21 0.68
CA ALA A 40 4.64 14.44 0.96
C ALA A 40 4.48 12.96 0.60
N PHE A 41 3.30 12.38 0.85
CA PHE A 41 3.01 11.02 0.42
C PHE A 41 2.89 10.91 -1.10
N VAL A 42 2.24 11.86 -1.76
CA VAL A 42 2.14 11.87 -3.23
C VAL A 42 3.51 11.98 -3.87
N ASP A 43 4.40 12.83 -3.34
CA ASP A 43 5.79 12.93 -3.80
C ASP A 43 6.55 11.62 -3.63
N TYR A 44 6.42 10.97 -2.46
CA TYR A 44 6.98 9.64 -2.22
C TYR A 44 6.40 8.61 -3.20
N TYR A 45 5.07 8.57 -3.33
CA TYR A 45 4.39 7.60 -4.18
C TYR A 45 4.88 7.65 -5.62
N PHE A 46 4.90 8.83 -6.23
CA PHE A 46 5.33 8.98 -7.63
C PHE A 46 6.83 8.86 -7.84
N ARG A 47 7.64 9.16 -6.83
CA ARG A 47 9.10 9.01 -6.92
C ARG A 47 9.57 7.57 -6.70
N VAL A 48 8.93 6.84 -5.80
CA VAL A 48 9.37 5.50 -5.35
C VAL A 48 8.44 4.41 -5.88
N LYS A 49 7.18 4.40 -5.46
CA LYS A 49 6.23 3.33 -5.79
C LYS A 49 5.86 3.33 -7.28
N ALA A 50 5.40 4.46 -7.79
CA ALA A 50 4.95 4.55 -9.18
C ALA A 50 6.10 4.45 -10.19
N ALA A 51 7.34 4.63 -9.78
CA ALA A 51 8.50 4.42 -10.65
C ALA A 51 8.62 2.96 -11.12
N GLU A 52 8.15 2.01 -10.33
CA GLU A 52 8.14 0.58 -10.65
C GLU A 52 6.78 0.10 -11.18
N ASN A 53 5.72 0.88 -10.99
CA ASN A 53 4.38 0.53 -11.43
C ASN A 53 4.25 0.54 -12.95
N GLU A 54 3.35 -0.29 -13.43
CA GLU A 54 2.80 -0.14 -14.77
C GLU A 54 1.48 0.60 -14.67
N ILE A 55 1.37 1.70 -15.42
CA ILE A 55 0.18 2.54 -15.37
C ILE A 55 -0.59 2.41 -16.68
N PHE A 56 -1.84 1.98 -16.56
CA PHE A 56 -2.83 1.98 -17.63
C PHE A 56 -3.67 3.24 -17.55
N VAL A 57 -3.91 3.88 -18.67
CA VAL A 57 -4.69 5.12 -18.75
C VAL A 57 -5.70 5.09 -19.89
N VAL A 58 -6.78 5.83 -19.71
CA VAL A 58 -7.69 6.23 -20.80
C VAL A 58 -7.45 7.70 -21.06
N GLU A 59 -7.13 8.04 -22.30
CA GLU A 59 -6.88 9.42 -22.74
C GLU A 59 -7.94 9.90 -23.74
N ASN A 60 -8.15 11.20 -23.79
CA ASN A 60 -8.89 11.85 -24.89
C ASN A 60 -7.95 12.22 -26.05
N GLU A 61 -8.51 12.81 -27.10
CA GLU A 61 -7.77 13.25 -28.28
C GLU A 61 -6.67 14.31 -27.97
N LYS A 62 -6.84 15.05 -26.88
CA LYS A 62 -5.87 16.04 -26.39
C LYS A 62 -4.80 15.44 -25.48
N GLN A 63 -4.74 14.09 -25.37
CA GLN A 63 -3.84 13.35 -24.49
C GLN A 63 -4.02 13.66 -22.98
N GLU A 64 -5.18 14.18 -22.60
CA GLU A 64 -5.52 14.33 -21.18
C GLU A 64 -5.96 12.98 -20.62
N ILE A 65 -5.43 12.61 -19.46
CA ILE A 65 -5.78 11.37 -18.77
C ILE A 65 -7.15 11.54 -18.11
N LEU A 66 -8.10 10.69 -18.50
CA LEU A 66 -9.47 10.67 -17.99
C LEU A 66 -9.67 9.60 -16.92
N ALA A 67 -8.92 8.52 -16.99
CA ALA A 67 -8.94 7.44 -16.02
C ALA A 67 -7.57 6.76 -15.94
N THR A 68 -7.25 6.20 -14.77
CA THR A 68 -5.98 5.52 -14.50
C THR A 68 -6.20 4.26 -13.66
N LEU A 69 -5.29 3.31 -13.81
CA LEU A 69 -5.15 2.10 -12.99
C LEU A 69 -3.66 1.77 -12.91
N HIS A 70 -3.14 1.57 -11.72
CA HIS A 70 -1.75 1.21 -11.51
C HIS A 70 -1.62 -0.26 -11.12
N LEU A 71 -0.66 -0.95 -11.75
CA LEU A 71 -0.21 -2.28 -11.36
C LEU A 71 1.09 -2.12 -10.58
N ASN A 72 1.04 -2.43 -9.30
CA ASN A 72 2.19 -2.38 -8.41
C ASN A 72 2.77 -3.80 -8.27
N PRO A 73 4.00 -4.06 -8.73
CA PRO A 73 4.59 -5.39 -8.66
C PRO A 73 4.91 -5.81 -7.23
N TYR A 74 4.58 -7.05 -6.91
CA TYR A 74 4.89 -7.71 -5.65
C TYR A 74 5.44 -9.11 -5.87
N GLU A 75 6.33 -9.53 -4.98
CA GLU A 75 6.64 -10.94 -4.77
C GLU A 75 5.77 -11.47 -3.62
N MET A 76 5.15 -12.61 -3.86
CA MET A 76 4.33 -13.29 -2.86
C MET A 76 4.76 -14.74 -2.71
N MET A 77 4.64 -15.26 -1.49
CA MET A 77 4.63 -16.70 -1.28
C MET A 77 3.24 -17.23 -1.58
N PHE A 78 3.17 -18.30 -2.35
CA PHE A 78 1.94 -19.00 -2.69
C PHE A 78 2.18 -20.50 -2.55
N CYS A 79 1.64 -21.10 -1.50
CA CYS A 79 1.81 -22.53 -1.20
C CYS A 79 3.29 -23.00 -1.23
N GLY A 80 4.17 -22.20 -0.64
CA GLY A 80 5.60 -22.51 -0.55
C GLY A 80 6.45 -22.07 -1.75
N GLU A 81 5.85 -21.54 -2.80
CA GLU A 81 6.58 -21.05 -3.99
C GLU A 81 6.53 -19.52 -4.09
N LYS A 82 7.62 -18.89 -4.50
CA LYS A 82 7.64 -17.46 -4.80
C LYS A 82 7.01 -17.20 -6.16
N VAL A 83 6.03 -16.34 -6.20
CA VAL A 83 5.35 -15.92 -7.42
C VAL A 83 5.40 -14.39 -7.56
N LYS A 84 5.55 -13.91 -8.79
CA LYS A 84 5.39 -12.50 -9.10
C LYS A 84 3.93 -12.22 -9.44
N THR A 85 3.40 -11.17 -8.87
CA THR A 85 2.02 -10.74 -9.08
C THR A 85 1.94 -9.22 -9.06
N ASN A 86 0.80 -8.69 -9.45
CA ASN A 86 0.54 -7.25 -9.40
C ASN A 86 -0.61 -6.93 -8.43
N TYR A 87 -0.39 -5.94 -7.61
CA TYR A 87 -1.45 -5.31 -6.81
C TYR A 87 -2.09 -4.19 -7.61
N ILE A 88 -3.40 -4.26 -7.81
CA ILE A 88 -4.15 -3.21 -8.49
C ILE A 88 -4.42 -2.07 -7.49
N VAL A 89 -3.93 -0.88 -7.81
CA VAL A 89 -4.04 0.30 -6.95
C VAL A 89 -4.32 1.56 -7.78
N ALA A 90 -4.70 2.65 -7.13
CA ALA A 90 -4.93 3.94 -7.75
C ALA A 90 -5.89 3.89 -8.96
N VAL A 91 -6.97 3.12 -8.81
CA VAL A 91 -8.02 3.06 -9.83
C VAL A 91 -8.89 4.31 -9.71
N ALA A 92 -8.74 5.23 -10.64
CA ALA A 92 -9.40 6.52 -10.62
C ALA A 92 -10.04 6.86 -11.97
N THR A 93 -11.13 7.61 -11.92
CA THR A 93 -11.80 8.19 -13.11
C THR A 93 -12.21 9.61 -12.78
N ARG A 94 -11.85 10.55 -13.62
CA ARG A 94 -12.22 11.96 -13.51
C ARG A 94 -13.74 12.07 -13.31
N ALA A 95 -14.18 12.96 -12.42
CA ALA A 95 -15.56 13.01 -11.94
C ALA A 95 -16.59 13.18 -13.07
N ASP A 96 -16.29 14.07 -14.02
CA ASP A 96 -17.16 14.34 -15.20
C ASP A 96 -17.18 13.21 -16.25
N CYS A 97 -16.28 12.24 -16.12
CA CYS A 97 -16.12 11.11 -17.03
C CYS A 97 -16.58 9.76 -16.43
N ARG A 98 -17.14 9.77 -15.23
CA ARG A 98 -17.65 8.55 -14.58
C ARG A 98 -18.85 7.95 -15.36
N HIS A 99 -19.15 6.67 -15.07
CA HIS A 99 -20.25 5.90 -15.69
C HIS A 99 -20.16 5.71 -17.21
N GLN A 100 -18.99 6.00 -17.82
CA GLN A 100 -18.75 5.83 -19.26
C GLN A 100 -17.93 4.56 -19.59
N GLY A 101 -17.79 3.63 -18.65
CA GLY A 101 -17.11 2.35 -18.86
C GLY A 101 -15.58 2.39 -18.85
N MET A 102 -14.94 3.53 -18.56
CA MET A 102 -13.49 3.66 -18.59
C MET A 102 -12.78 2.73 -17.60
N MET A 103 -13.28 2.63 -16.37
CA MET A 103 -12.75 1.70 -15.38
C MET A 103 -12.84 0.23 -15.84
N ARG A 104 -13.97 -0.15 -16.50
CA ARG A 104 -14.11 -1.49 -17.08
C ARG A 104 -13.02 -1.75 -18.12
N SER A 105 -12.78 -0.79 -19.01
CA SER A 105 -11.76 -0.90 -20.06
C SER A 105 -10.36 -1.04 -19.47
N LEU A 106 -10.04 -0.28 -18.40
CA LEU A 106 -8.75 -0.37 -17.69
C LEU A 106 -8.57 -1.74 -17.04
N LEU A 107 -9.57 -2.23 -16.31
CA LEU A 107 -9.52 -3.55 -15.67
C LEU A 107 -9.39 -4.67 -16.72
N GLN A 108 -10.15 -4.62 -17.80
CA GLN A 108 -10.03 -5.62 -18.87
C GLN A 108 -8.64 -5.61 -19.50
N ALA A 109 -8.11 -4.44 -19.84
CA ALA A 109 -6.78 -4.34 -20.46
C ALA A 109 -5.67 -4.83 -19.52
N SER A 110 -5.70 -4.44 -18.24
CA SER A 110 -4.70 -4.87 -17.25
C SER A 110 -4.78 -6.37 -16.96
N LEU A 111 -6.00 -6.93 -16.82
CA LEU A 111 -6.19 -8.37 -16.62
C LEU A 111 -5.75 -9.18 -17.83
N GLN A 112 -6.03 -8.73 -19.06
CA GLN A 112 -5.54 -9.38 -20.28
C GLN A 112 -4.02 -9.37 -20.37
N GLU A 113 -3.37 -8.27 -19.98
CA GLU A 113 -1.91 -8.18 -20.00
C GLU A 113 -1.28 -9.12 -18.95
N MET A 114 -1.82 -9.18 -17.74
CA MET A 114 -1.38 -10.13 -16.71
C MET A 114 -1.59 -11.58 -17.14
N TYR A 115 -2.73 -11.89 -17.76
CA TYR A 115 -3.01 -13.21 -18.32
C TYR A 115 -1.99 -13.60 -19.43
N ARG A 116 -1.68 -12.65 -20.34
CA ARG A 116 -0.69 -12.85 -21.39
C ARG A 116 0.70 -13.18 -20.83
N ARG A 117 1.04 -12.62 -19.66
CA ARG A 117 2.29 -12.88 -18.93
C ARG A 117 2.24 -14.14 -18.08
N LYS A 118 1.10 -14.83 -18.06
CA LYS A 118 0.89 -16.02 -17.21
C LYS A 118 1.04 -15.71 -15.72
N GLU A 119 0.66 -14.51 -15.29
CA GLU A 119 0.59 -14.19 -13.87
C GLU A 119 -0.50 -15.03 -13.20
N THR A 120 -0.18 -15.64 -12.07
CA THR A 120 -1.04 -16.63 -11.42
C THR A 120 -2.34 -16.03 -10.91
N PHE A 121 -2.25 -14.83 -10.32
CA PHE A 121 -3.39 -14.08 -9.78
C PHE A 121 -3.05 -12.58 -9.66
N THR A 122 -4.06 -11.80 -9.40
CA THR A 122 -3.91 -10.40 -8.99
C THR A 122 -4.83 -10.12 -7.80
N TRP A 123 -4.54 -9.08 -7.08
CA TRP A 123 -5.27 -8.72 -5.87
C TRP A 123 -5.42 -7.22 -5.73
N LEU A 124 -6.40 -6.80 -4.93
CA LEU A 124 -6.66 -5.39 -4.64
C LEU A 124 -7.40 -5.25 -3.31
N MET A 125 -7.42 -4.04 -2.81
CA MET A 125 -8.30 -3.67 -1.70
C MET A 125 -9.44 -2.79 -2.26
N PRO A 126 -10.67 -3.30 -2.28
CA PRO A 126 -11.76 -2.62 -2.94
C PRO A 126 -12.25 -1.41 -2.13
N ALA A 127 -12.51 -0.28 -2.81
CA ALA A 127 -13.30 0.80 -2.23
C ALA A 127 -14.77 0.37 -2.01
N ALA A 128 -15.31 -0.46 -2.93
CA ALA A 128 -16.59 -1.12 -2.79
C ALA A 128 -16.58 -2.46 -3.54
N GLU A 129 -17.09 -3.52 -2.92
CA GLU A 129 -17.13 -4.87 -3.51
C GLU A 129 -17.84 -4.91 -4.85
N ALA A 130 -19.00 -4.24 -4.96
CA ALA A 130 -19.84 -4.25 -6.16
C ALA A 130 -19.10 -3.82 -7.44
N ILE A 131 -18.04 -3.03 -7.30
CA ILE A 131 -17.23 -2.54 -8.42
C ILE A 131 -16.42 -3.67 -9.06
N TYR A 132 -15.81 -4.55 -8.23
CA TYR A 132 -14.84 -5.54 -8.68
C TYR A 132 -15.41 -6.96 -8.84
N ARG A 133 -16.52 -7.25 -8.18
CA ARG A 133 -17.18 -8.55 -8.26
C ARG A 133 -17.55 -9.00 -9.70
N PRO A 134 -18.00 -8.10 -10.61
CA PRO A 134 -18.25 -8.45 -12.02
C PRO A 134 -17.01 -8.89 -12.80
N PHE A 135 -15.81 -8.59 -12.31
CA PHE A 135 -14.51 -8.98 -12.90
C PHE A 135 -13.92 -10.25 -12.28
N GLY A 136 -14.68 -10.96 -11.46
CA GLY A 136 -14.24 -12.21 -10.86
C GLY A 136 -13.54 -12.06 -9.50
N PHE A 137 -13.33 -10.85 -8.98
CA PHE A 137 -12.74 -10.66 -7.66
C PHE A 137 -13.65 -11.17 -6.55
N ARG A 138 -13.05 -11.77 -5.53
CA ARG A 138 -13.72 -12.28 -4.32
C ARG A 138 -12.90 -11.91 -3.10
N PHE A 139 -13.56 -11.70 -1.97
CA PHE A 139 -12.87 -11.58 -0.69
C PHE A 139 -12.20 -12.90 -0.33
N ILE A 140 -10.96 -12.81 0.13
CA ILE A 140 -10.18 -13.96 0.60
C ILE A 140 -9.95 -13.90 2.11
N TYR A 141 -9.97 -12.72 2.71
CA TYR A 141 -9.92 -12.51 4.15
C TYR A 141 -10.44 -11.11 4.52
N GLU A 142 -10.79 -10.94 5.78
CA GLU A 142 -11.13 -9.64 6.36
C GLU A 142 -9.96 -9.11 7.17
N LYS A 143 -9.73 -7.79 7.06
CA LYS A 143 -8.73 -7.12 7.89
C LYS A 143 -9.20 -7.02 9.33
N ASN A 144 -8.29 -7.30 10.25
CA ASN A 144 -8.50 -6.98 11.66
C ASN A 144 -8.69 -5.46 11.81
N LYS A 145 -9.72 -5.07 12.55
CA LYS A 145 -9.99 -3.68 12.89
C LYS A 145 -9.67 -3.46 14.36
N MET A 146 -8.81 -2.50 14.63
CA MET A 146 -8.58 -2.00 15.99
C MET A 146 -9.16 -0.60 16.09
N THR A 147 -10.03 -0.39 17.09
CA THR A 147 -10.59 0.92 17.38
C THR A 147 -9.96 1.43 18.67
N VAL A 148 -9.29 2.56 18.59
CA VAL A 148 -8.72 3.26 19.76
C VAL A 148 -9.58 4.47 20.03
N THR A 149 -10.10 4.58 21.26
CA THR A 149 -10.93 5.72 21.66
C THR A 149 -10.07 6.95 21.95
N ALA A 150 -10.64 8.15 21.81
CA ALA A 150 -9.93 9.39 22.13
C ALA A 150 -9.45 9.46 23.59
N ASP A 151 -10.12 8.76 24.50
CA ASP A 151 -9.73 8.71 25.91
C ASP A 151 -8.46 7.89 26.15
N VAL A 152 -8.32 6.77 25.42
CA VAL A 152 -7.10 5.95 25.46
C VAL A 152 -5.92 6.74 24.91
N LEU A 153 -6.11 7.47 23.80
CA LEU A 153 -5.07 8.31 23.23
C LEU A 153 -4.65 9.43 24.17
N ARG A 154 -5.62 10.10 24.82
CA ARG A 154 -5.30 11.15 25.80
C ARG A 154 -4.53 10.62 27.01
N ARG A 155 -4.85 9.43 27.51
CA ARG A 155 -4.09 8.80 28.59
C ARG A 155 -2.68 8.49 28.16
N ALA A 156 -2.49 7.97 26.95
CA ALA A 156 -1.17 7.68 26.39
C ALA A 156 -0.30 8.95 26.21
N GLU A 157 -0.92 10.12 25.97
CA GLU A 157 -0.21 11.40 25.84
C GLU A 157 0.15 12.03 27.19
N THR A 158 -0.59 11.73 28.25
CA THR A 158 -0.47 12.41 29.55
C THR A 158 0.20 11.58 30.64
N ASP A 159 0.31 10.28 30.45
CA ASP A 159 0.88 9.35 31.43
C ASP A 159 2.28 8.92 31.00
N GLU A 160 3.30 9.45 31.67
CA GLU A 160 4.72 9.09 31.45
C GLU A 160 5.00 7.60 31.74
N ASN A 161 4.10 6.95 32.48
CA ASN A 161 4.20 5.52 32.81
C ASN A 161 3.16 4.67 32.07
N TRP A 162 2.53 5.21 30.99
CA TRP A 162 1.52 4.49 30.26
C TRP A 162 2.07 3.20 29.65
N GLN A 163 1.63 2.06 30.19
CA GLN A 163 1.95 0.73 29.67
C GLN A 163 0.71 0.16 29.00
N ILE A 164 0.93 -0.41 27.82
CA ILE A 164 -0.13 -1.18 27.14
C ILE A 164 -0.32 -2.47 27.94
N HIS A 165 -1.35 -2.51 28.79
CA HIS A 165 -1.77 -3.75 29.41
C HIS A 165 -2.59 -4.53 28.37
N SER A 166 -2.04 -5.63 27.85
CA SER A 166 -2.87 -6.68 27.27
C SER A 166 -3.47 -7.48 28.45
N ASP A 167 -4.69 -7.97 28.31
CA ASP A 167 -5.38 -8.82 29.32
C ASP A 167 -4.62 -10.15 29.63
N GLN A 168 -3.53 -10.41 28.96
CA GLN A 168 -2.54 -11.40 29.31
C GLN A 168 -1.38 -10.70 30.02
N GLU A 169 -1.08 -11.13 31.24
CA GLU A 169 0.12 -10.74 31.95
C GLU A 169 1.35 -10.97 31.07
N VAL A 170 1.79 -9.91 30.38
CA VAL A 170 3.07 -9.93 29.68
C VAL A 170 4.14 -9.67 30.73
N SER A 171 4.42 -10.70 31.53
CA SER A 171 5.54 -10.64 32.45
C SER A 171 6.85 -10.72 31.66
N GLY A 172 7.62 -9.66 31.68
CA GLY A 172 8.95 -9.56 31.08
C GLY A 172 9.18 -8.20 30.43
N ASP A 173 10.41 -7.76 30.44
CA ASP A 173 10.83 -6.46 29.94
C ASP A 173 10.54 -6.35 28.42
N ILE A 174 9.45 -5.65 28.09
CA ILE A 174 9.10 -5.25 26.74
C ILE A 174 9.58 -3.82 26.57
N PHE A 175 10.30 -3.57 25.49
CA PHE A 175 10.71 -2.22 25.13
C PHE A 175 10.44 -1.93 23.67
N CYS A 176 10.19 -0.66 23.36
CA CYS A 176 9.92 -0.17 22.02
C CYS A 176 11.07 0.72 21.59
N GLU A 177 11.53 0.53 20.38
CA GLU A 177 12.57 1.36 19.78
C GLU A 177 12.25 1.65 18.32
N GLU A 178 12.81 2.75 17.80
CA GLU A 178 12.68 3.10 16.40
C GLU A 178 13.61 2.23 15.56
N ALA A 179 13.05 1.57 14.54
CA ALA A 179 13.80 0.71 13.64
C ALA A 179 14.82 1.52 12.84
N LYS A 180 16.02 0.96 12.71
CA LYS A 180 17.10 1.50 11.90
C LYS A 180 17.36 0.59 10.70
N LYS A 181 18.15 1.06 9.74
CA LYS A 181 18.49 0.25 8.54
C LYS A 181 19.18 -1.07 8.90
N GLU A 182 19.96 -1.06 9.97
CA GLU A 182 20.66 -2.24 10.47
C GLU A 182 19.71 -3.34 10.96
N ASP A 183 18.50 -2.97 11.39
CA ASP A 183 17.49 -3.90 11.91
C ASP A 183 16.71 -4.60 10.79
N LEU A 184 16.78 -4.12 9.54
CA LEU A 184 15.90 -4.59 8.46
C LEU A 184 16.12 -6.07 8.10
N ALA A 185 17.34 -6.57 8.22
CA ALA A 185 17.64 -7.98 7.98
C ALA A 185 17.00 -8.88 9.06
N GLU A 186 17.02 -8.46 10.32
CA GLU A 186 16.37 -9.14 11.42
C GLU A 186 14.85 -9.12 11.27
N LEU A 187 14.29 -7.96 10.89
CA LEU A 187 12.87 -7.81 10.61
C LEU A 187 12.39 -8.72 9.47
N ALA A 188 13.15 -8.78 8.37
CA ALA A 188 12.83 -9.64 7.24
C ALA A 188 12.83 -11.13 7.65
N CYS A 189 13.85 -11.56 8.40
CA CYS A 189 13.93 -12.93 8.92
C CYS A 189 12.77 -13.26 9.86
N PHE A 190 12.44 -12.34 10.77
CA PHE A 190 11.33 -12.48 11.69
C PHE A 190 9.99 -12.58 10.94
N ALA A 191 9.74 -11.66 9.98
CA ALA A 191 8.51 -11.64 9.20
C ALA A 191 8.31 -12.95 8.43
N GLU A 192 9.33 -13.44 7.73
CA GLU A 192 9.28 -14.71 7.02
C GLU A 192 8.95 -15.88 7.95
N LYS A 193 9.62 -15.95 9.10
CA LYS A 193 9.40 -17.01 10.11
C LYS A 193 7.98 -16.98 10.68
N GLN A 194 7.36 -15.82 10.82
CA GLN A 194 5.99 -15.72 11.33
C GLN A 194 4.95 -15.97 10.22
N LEU A 195 5.11 -15.32 9.07
CA LEU A 195 4.16 -15.41 7.97
C LEU A 195 4.06 -16.83 7.42
N SER A 196 5.18 -17.52 7.27
CA SER A 196 5.20 -18.93 6.81
C SER A 196 4.45 -19.90 7.73
N LYS A 197 4.24 -19.54 9.01
CA LYS A 197 3.44 -20.33 9.95
C LYS A 197 1.96 -19.96 9.94
N LEU A 198 1.66 -18.73 9.57
CA LEU A 198 0.31 -18.16 9.69
C LEU A 198 -0.52 -18.32 8.42
N ALA A 199 0.13 -18.35 7.25
CA ALA A 199 -0.56 -18.33 5.97
C ALA A 199 0.22 -19.05 4.87
N GLU A 200 -0.51 -19.64 3.93
CA GLU A 200 0.05 -20.24 2.71
C GLU A 200 0.26 -19.20 1.61
N VAL A 201 -0.42 -18.05 1.71
CA VAL A 201 -0.33 -16.94 0.74
C VAL A 201 -0.05 -15.64 1.50
N TYR A 202 1.11 -15.04 1.24
CA TYR A 202 1.51 -13.78 1.87
C TYR A 202 2.53 -13.02 1.02
N THR A 203 2.60 -11.71 1.22
CA THR A 203 3.62 -10.86 0.57
C THR A 203 5.00 -11.16 1.15
N VAL A 204 6.00 -11.30 0.32
CA VAL A 204 7.40 -11.45 0.78
C VAL A 204 7.84 -10.14 1.44
N HIS A 205 8.19 -10.23 2.70
CA HIS A 205 8.66 -9.10 3.51
C HIS A 205 10.19 -9.16 3.66
N ASP A 206 10.88 -8.92 2.57
CA ASP A 206 12.33 -8.87 2.54
C ASP A 206 12.90 -7.49 2.98
N ILE A 207 14.19 -7.33 2.91
CA ILE A 207 14.88 -6.07 3.27
C ILE A 207 14.35 -4.91 2.40
N ALA A 208 14.19 -5.12 1.10
CA ALA A 208 13.70 -4.09 0.18
C ALA A 208 12.26 -3.67 0.51
N TYR A 209 11.41 -4.61 0.91
CA TYR A 209 10.08 -4.32 1.40
C TYR A 209 10.11 -3.38 2.61
N PHE A 210 10.95 -3.68 3.62
CA PHE A 210 11.05 -2.86 4.83
C PHE A 210 11.72 -1.51 4.56
N GLU A 211 12.70 -1.42 3.68
CA GLU A 211 13.26 -0.13 3.23
C GLU A 211 12.19 0.77 2.62
N GLN A 212 11.34 0.22 1.75
CA GLN A 212 10.22 0.93 1.19
C GLN A 212 9.21 1.38 2.27
N ARG A 213 8.91 0.49 3.24
CA ARG A 213 8.01 0.82 4.36
C ARG A 213 8.57 1.93 5.24
N MET A 214 9.86 1.92 5.55
CA MET A 214 10.49 3.02 6.28
C MET A 214 10.32 4.35 5.54
N GLN A 215 10.67 4.41 4.26
CA GLN A 215 10.51 5.62 3.46
C GLN A 215 9.05 6.10 3.40
N GLU A 216 8.09 5.18 3.33
CA GLU A 216 6.67 5.49 3.29
C GLU A 216 6.17 6.11 4.60
N VAL A 217 6.61 5.60 5.76
CA VAL A 217 6.25 6.18 7.06
C VAL A 217 6.97 7.49 7.33
N GLU A 218 8.26 7.55 7.00
CA GLU A 218 9.11 8.73 7.19
C GLU A 218 8.62 9.94 6.38
N CYS A 219 8.14 9.73 5.14
CA CYS A 219 7.63 10.83 4.31
C CYS A 219 6.43 11.54 4.93
N GLU A 220 5.70 10.89 5.83
CA GLU A 220 4.60 11.48 6.60
C GLU A 220 4.99 11.86 8.03
N GLY A 221 6.27 11.79 8.38
CA GLY A 221 6.81 12.12 9.71
C GLY A 221 6.56 11.05 10.76
N GLY A 222 6.32 9.80 10.32
CA GLY A 222 6.23 8.62 11.19
C GLY A 222 7.53 7.85 11.26
N SER A 223 7.52 6.78 12.06
CA SER A 223 8.65 5.86 12.23
C SER A 223 8.15 4.42 12.25
N LEU A 224 9.01 3.50 11.87
CA LEU A 224 8.78 2.07 12.06
C LEU A 224 9.25 1.69 13.46
N ILE A 225 8.37 1.12 14.28
CA ILE A 225 8.67 0.80 15.67
C ILE A 225 8.89 -0.70 15.84
N LEU A 226 9.99 -1.07 16.47
CA LEU A 226 10.29 -2.41 16.94
C LEU A 226 9.76 -2.61 18.35
N ILE A 227 9.03 -3.69 18.57
CA ILE A 227 8.65 -4.14 19.91
C ILE A 227 9.49 -5.36 20.22
N ARG A 228 10.38 -5.25 21.21
CA ARG A 228 11.28 -6.31 21.64
C ARG A 228 10.89 -6.79 23.02
N LYS A 229 10.95 -8.09 23.22
CA LYS A 229 10.97 -8.73 24.53
C LYS A 229 12.36 -9.31 24.77
N VAL A 230 12.87 -9.28 25.99
CA VAL A 230 14.22 -9.75 26.33
C VAL A 230 14.55 -11.17 25.80
N SER A 231 13.53 -11.99 25.55
CA SER A 231 13.68 -13.34 25.00
C SER A 231 13.03 -13.58 23.64
N LEU A 232 12.36 -12.58 23.06
CA LEU A 232 11.61 -12.75 21.81
C LEU A 232 11.39 -11.42 21.12
N ILE A 233 11.66 -11.35 19.82
CA ILE A 233 11.25 -10.22 19.00
C ILE A 233 9.77 -10.39 18.68
N MET A 234 8.95 -9.45 19.09
CA MET A 234 7.58 -9.32 18.64
C MET A 234 7.50 -8.13 17.68
N PHE A 235 7.11 -8.37 16.44
CA PHE A 235 6.87 -7.32 15.46
C PHE A 235 5.41 -6.88 15.55
N CYS A 236 5.19 -5.65 15.96
CA CYS A 236 3.93 -4.96 15.76
C CYS A 236 4.21 -3.74 14.88
N PRO A 237 3.79 -3.71 13.61
CA PRO A 237 3.89 -2.52 12.80
C PRO A 237 2.86 -1.51 13.28
N ILE A 238 3.17 -0.83 14.39
CA ILE A 238 2.38 0.31 14.83
C ILE A 238 2.95 1.52 14.12
N LEU A 239 2.17 2.10 13.23
CA LEU A 239 2.42 3.44 12.69
C LEU A 239 2.21 4.44 13.83
N ILE A 240 3.27 4.81 14.53
CA ILE A 240 3.22 5.90 15.50
C ILE A 240 3.60 7.18 14.78
N TYR A 241 2.61 8.01 14.50
CA TYR A 241 2.83 9.37 14.04
C TYR A 241 3.32 10.23 15.20
N ARG A 242 4.57 10.68 15.18
CA ARG A 242 5.21 11.47 16.24
C ARG A 242 4.91 12.97 16.17
N LYS A 243 4.09 13.47 15.25
CA LYS A 243 3.70 14.89 15.22
C LYS A 243 2.31 15.07 15.79
N SER A 244 2.15 16.16 16.58
CA SER A 244 0.88 16.58 17.18
C SER A 244 -0.26 16.37 16.18
N ILE A 245 -1.01 15.33 16.43
CA ILE A 245 -2.10 14.89 15.59
C ILE A 245 -3.20 15.93 15.76
N LYS A 246 -3.38 16.79 14.77
CA LYS A 246 -4.59 17.62 14.75
C LYS A 246 -5.77 16.65 14.80
N ARG A 247 -6.67 16.86 15.74
CA ARG A 247 -7.81 15.95 16.08
C ARG A 247 -8.60 15.44 14.87
N ASP A 248 -8.63 16.19 13.78
CA ASP A 248 -9.33 15.84 12.54
C ASP A 248 -8.59 14.77 11.69
N PHE A 249 -7.28 14.67 11.84
CA PHE A 249 -6.45 13.71 11.13
C PHE A 249 -6.66 12.27 11.62
N ILE A 250 -6.84 12.07 12.93
CA ILE A 250 -7.11 10.75 13.52
C ILE A 250 -8.44 10.20 13.02
N LYS A 251 -9.50 11.03 12.96
CA LYS A 251 -10.83 10.57 12.53
C LYS A 251 -10.91 10.13 11.07
N LYS A 252 -10.11 10.73 10.18
CA LYS A 252 -10.17 10.44 8.74
C LYS A 252 -9.15 9.38 8.26
N LYS A 253 -7.94 9.34 8.81
CA LYS A 253 -6.85 8.47 8.28
C LYS A 253 -6.69 7.11 8.94
N MET A 254 -7.01 6.93 10.22
CA MET A 254 -6.93 5.60 10.86
C MET A 254 -7.93 4.58 10.30
N VAL A 255 -8.99 5.05 9.62
CA VAL A 255 -10.05 4.20 9.07
C VAL A 255 -9.75 3.74 7.63
N ARG A 256 -8.83 4.37 6.89
CA ARG A 256 -8.69 4.18 5.44
C ARG A 256 -7.37 3.62 4.93
N ARG A 257 -6.30 3.63 5.69
CA ARG A 257 -5.03 3.06 5.21
C ARG A 257 -4.81 1.65 5.73
N PRO A 258 -4.63 0.70 4.82
CA PRO A 258 -4.20 -0.64 5.19
C PRO A 258 -2.75 -0.61 5.66
N LEU A 259 -2.54 -1.00 6.89
CA LEU A 259 -1.23 -1.47 7.35
C LEU A 259 -0.99 -2.83 6.69
N TRP A 260 -0.12 -2.87 5.71
CA TRP A 260 0.44 -4.08 5.13
C TRP A 260 1.84 -4.28 5.61
#